data_a4599cbbcf7d92b59d4ecacb44625f3f
#
_entry.id   a4599cbbcf7d92b59d4ecacb44625f3f
#
_cell.length_a   1.000
_cell.length_b   1.000
_cell.length_c   1.000
_cell.angle_alpha   90.00
_cell.angle_beta   90.00
_cell.angle_gamma   90.00
#
_symmetry.space_group_name_H-M   'P 1'
#
loop_
_entity.id
_entity.type
_entity.pdbx_description
1 polymer ?
#
loop_
_entity_poly.entity_id
_entity_poly.type
_entity_poly.pdbx_seq_one_letter_code
_entity_poly.pdbx_strand_id
1 'polypeptide(L)'
;MELGQNQELEGNSVATLTKAQIVEALFSKNLFAKGESAQVIETLFELIKASLEKGDEVLISGFGKFCVREKMQRNGRNPQSGEPMTLPPRKVVTFKCSWVLRDNMNRETEKHPITKTKRR
;
A
#
# COMPACT_ATOMS: atom_id res chain seq x y z
N MET A 1 14.41 14.23 14.47
CA MET A 1 14.34 13.47 14.46
C MET A 1 14.27 12.77 13.49
N GLU A 2 14.44 12.11 13.27
CA GLU A 2 14.50 11.49 12.35
C GLU A 2 13.81 10.43 12.44
N LEU A 3 13.17 10.26 11.68
CA LEU A 3 12.43 9.31 11.73
C LEU A 3 13.03 8.15 11.51
N GLY A 4 13.75 8.14 10.99
CA GLY A 4 14.22 7.06 10.68
C GLY A 4 14.90 6.35 11.57
N GLN A 5 15.14 6.71 12.40
CA GLN A 5 15.92 6.13 13.08
C GLN A 5 15.55 4.97 13.55
N ASN A 6 14.81 4.72 13.62
CA ASN A 6 14.49 3.68 14.16
C ASN A 6 14.55 2.57 13.43
N GLN A 7 14.75 2.53 12.65
CA GLN A 7 14.69 1.53 12.01
C GLN A 7 15.75 0.81 11.83
N GLU A 8 16.39 0.71 11.97
CA GLU A 8 17.39 0.12 11.68
C GLU A 8 17.51 -1.05 12.10
N LEU A 9 17.22 -1.53 12.19
CA LEU A 9 17.29 -2.49 12.66
C LEU A 9 17.67 -3.53 12.10
N GLU A 10 17.72 -4.32 12.23
CA GLU A 10 18.09 -5.32 11.90
C GLU A 10 17.66 -5.84 10.82
N GLY A 11 18.12 -6.34 10.05
CA GLY A 11 17.92 -6.80 8.85
C GLY A 11 16.61 -7.32 8.52
N ASN A 12 15.99 -8.05 9.29
CA ASN A 12 14.75 -8.58 8.96
C ASN A 12 13.60 -7.81 9.37
N SER A 13 13.81 -6.72 10.03
CA SER A 13 12.72 -5.91 10.49
C SER A 13 12.07 -5.18 9.37
N VAL A 14 10.79 -5.06 9.45
CA VAL A 14 10.03 -4.29 8.49
C VAL A 14 9.40 -3.12 9.22
N ALA A 15 9.75 -1.93 8.82
CA ALA A 15 9.17 -0.74 9.41
C ALA A 15 7.85 -0.45 8.72
N THR A 16 6.94 0.13 9.44
CA THR A 16 5.65 0.49 8.88
C THR A 16 5.55 1.99 8.82
N LEU A 17 5.22 2.51 7.65
CA LEU A 17 4.97 3.93 7.51
C LEU A 17 3.51 4.17 7.79
N THR A 18 3.22 4.88 8.85
CA THR A 18 1.85 5.13 9.25
C THR A 18 1.39 6.48 8.73
N LYS A 19 0.08 6.70 8.81
CA LYS A 19 -0.47 7.98 8.38
C LYS A 19 0.12 9.12 9.20
N ALA A 20 0.32 8.91 10.49
CA ALA A 20 0.91 9.96 11.33
C ALA A 20 2.31 10.30 10.86
N GLN A 21 3.08 9.31 10.45
CA GLN A 21 4.41 9.57 9.94
C GLN A 21 4.39 10.29 8.60
N ILE A 22 3.39 10.01 7.78
CA ILE A 22 3.25 10.73 6.53
C ILE A 22 2.95 12.20 6.80
N VAL A 23 2.09 12.48 7.78
CA VAL A 23 1.79 13.85 8.15
C VAL A 23 3.03 14.56 8.66
N GLU A 24 3.82 13.88 9.48
CA GLU A 24 5.05 14.48 9.98
C GLU A 24 6.04 14.77 8.85
N ALA A 25 6.14 13.86 7.92
CA ALA A 25 7.04 14.06 6.80
C ALA A 25 6.60 15.24 5.95
N LEU A 26 5.30 15.38 5.74
CA LEU A 26 4.80 16.50 4.96
C LEU A 26 5.04 17.81 5.70
N PHE A 27 4.80 17.81 7.00
CA PHE A 27 5.03 18.99 7.81
C PHE A 27 6.51 19.40 7.74
N SER A 28 7.41 18.43 7.74
CA SER A 28 8.83 18.72 7.73
C SER A 28 9.28 19.36 6.43
N LYS A 29 8.47 19.32 5.37
CA LYS A 29 8.82 19.99 4.13
C LYS A 29 8.55 21.48 4.18
N ASN A 30 7.94 21.95 5.26
CA ASN A 30 7.69 23.37 5.48
C ASN A 30 6.74 23.98 4.46
N LEU A 31 5.88 23.16 3.88
CA LEU A 31 4.91 23.67 2.94
C LEU A 31 3.59 24.03 3.61
N PHE A 32 3.30 23.40 4.75
CA PHE A 32 2.05 23.59 5.45
C PHE A 32 2.31 23.62 6.94
N ALA A 33 1.44 24.27 7.66
CA ALA A 33 1.45 24.16 9.12
C ALA A 33 1.07 22.74 9.51
N LYS A 34 1.29 22.39 10.75
CA LYS A 34 1.07 21.01 11.16
C LYS A 34 -0.38 20.58 11.03
N GLY A 35 -1.29 21.43 11.46
CA GLY A 35 -2.70 21.11 11.31
C GLY A 35 -3.12 21.01 9.87
N GLU A 36 -2.56 21.86 9.02
CA GLU A 36 -2.87 21.81 7.61
C GLU A 36 -2.31 20.54 6.97
N SER A 37 -1.12 20.12 7.41
CA SER A 37 -0.54 18.89 6.88
C SER A 37 -1.44 17.70 7.16
N ALA A 38 -1.97 17.64 8.37
CA ALA A 38 -2.88 16.54 8.71
C ALA A 38 -4.12 16.60 7.85
N GLN A 39 -4.66 17.78 7.62
CA GLN A 39 -5.84 17.91 6.81
C GLN A 39 -5.61 17.55 5.36
N VAL A 40 -4.48 17.93 4.81
CA VAL A 40 -4.16 17.60 3.43
C VAL A 40 -4.10 16.08 3.26
N ILE A 41 -3.45 15.39 4.19
CA ILE A 41 -3.33 13.95 4.08
C ILE A 41 -4.69 13.28 4.26
N GLU A 42 -5.50 13.77 5.20
CA GLU A 42 -6.82 13.20 5.38
C GLU A 42 -7.67 13.37 4.13
N THR A 43 -7.62 14.55 3.54
CA THR A 43 -8.40 14.81 2.35
C THR A 43 -7.96 13.91 1.20
N LEU A 44 -6.66 13.73 1.05
CA LEU A 44 -6.15 12.88 0.00
C LEU A 44 -6.67 11.46 0.15
N PHE A 45 -6.58 10.92 1.34
CA PHE A 45 -7.03 9.55 1.55
C PHE A 45 -8.55 9.43 1.43
N GLU A 46 -9.29 10.47 1.83
CA GLU A 46 -10.73 10.44 1.66
C GLU A 46 -11.10 10.42 0.19
N LEU A 47 -10.38 11.17 -0.64
CA LEU A 47 -10.65 11.16 -2.06
C LEU A 47 -10.38 9.79 -2.67
N ILE A 48 -9.28 9.17 -2.27
CA ILE A 48 -8.94 7.85 -2.78
C ILE A 48 -9.99 6.84 -2.35
N LYS A 49 -10.38 6.88 -1.07
CA LYS A 49 -11.36 5.94 -0.57
C LYS A 49 -12.71 6.11 -1.25
N ALA A 50 -13.11 7.36 -1.46
CA ALA A 50 -14.39 7.61 -2.10
C ALA A 50 -14.44 7.06 -3.52
N SER A 51 -13.35 7.22 -4.26
CA SER A 51 -13.30 6.68 -5.61
C SER A 51 -13.37 5.17 -5.60
N LEU A 52 -12.65 4.54 -4.69
CA LEU A 52 -12.65 3.09 -4.63
C LEU A 52 -13.98 2.54 -4.17
N GLU A 53 -14.66 3.26 -3.30
CA GLU A 53 -15.99 2.82 -2.86
C GLU A 53 -16.99 2.83 -3.99
N LYS A 54 -16.80 3.72 -4.95
CA LYS A 54 -17.66 3.75 -6.12
C LYS A 54 -17.28 2.68 -7.14
N GLY A 55 -16.17 2.01 -6.97
CA GLY A 55 -15.70 1.03 -7.92
C GLY A 55 -14.76 1.58 -8.96
N ASP A 56 -14.34 2.81 -8.83
CA ASP A 56 -13.43 3.42 -9.79
C ASP A 56 -11.99 3.04 -9.50
N GLU A 57 -11.18 3.11 -10.51
CA GLU A 57 -9.74 2.91 -10.31
C GLU A 57 -9.12 4.24 -9.91
N VAL A 58 -8.04 4.15 -9.15
CA VAL A 58 -7.27 5.32 -8.78
C VAL A 58 -5.87 5.14 -9.31
N LEU A 59 -5.47 5.99 -10.23
CA LEU A 59 -4.16 5.92 -10.82
C LEU A 59 -3.32 7.08 -10.31
N ILE A 60 -2.19 6.76 -9.70
CA ILE A 60 -1.26 7.78 -9.24
C ILE A 60 0.01 7.59 -10.03
N SER A 61 0.25 8.54 -10.93
CA SER A 61 1.35 8.43 -11.87
C SER A 61 2.67 8.27 -11.14
N GLY A 62 3.48 7.35 -11.59
CA GLY A 62 4.77 7.09 -10.96
C GLY A 62 4.72 6.26 -9.70
N PHE A 63 3.53 5.98 -9.21
CA PHE A 63 3.38 5.20 -7.99
C PHE A 63 2.68 3.88 -8.28
N GLY A 64 1.45 3.94 -8.75
CA GLY A 64 0.73 2.72 -9.04
C GLY A 64 -0.73 2.97 -9.22
N LYS A 65 -1.45 1.90 -9.31
CA LYS A 65 -2.88 1.96 -9.58
C LYS A 65 -3.60 1.07 -8.58
N PHE A 66 -4.66 1.62 -8.00
CA PHE A 66 -5.53 0.85 -7.12
C PHE A 66 -6.76 0.46 -7.93
N CYS A 67 -7.10 -0.80 -7.91
CA CYS A 67 -8.22 -1.33 -8.65
C CYS A 67 -9.17 -2.02 -7.70
N VAL A 68 -10.44 -1.99 -8.03
CA VAL A 68 -11.44 -2.72 -7.27
C VAL A 68 -11.79 -3.97 -8.06
N ARG A 69 -11.70 -5.11 -7.41
CA ARG A 69 -12.05 -6.35 -8.04
C ARG A 69 -13.18 -7.00 -7.29
N GLU A 70 -14.07 -7.60 -8.03
CA GLU A 70 -15.18 -8.28 -7.44
C GLU A 70 -14.85 -9.74 -7.38
N LYS A 71 -14.85 -10.31 -6.19
CA LYS A 71 -14.60 -11.73 -6.04
C LYS A 71 -15.92 -12.44 -5.99
N MET A 72 -16.05 -13.44 -6.83
CA MET A 72 -17.27 -14.19 -6.90
C MET A 72 -17.45 -15.05 -5.69
N GLN A 73 -18.68 -15.45 -5.47
CA GLN A 73 -18.97 -16.44 -4.47
C GLN A 73 -18.18 -17.70 -4.75
N ARG A 74 -17.64 -18.29 -3.72
CA ARG A 74 -16.84 -19.48 -3.92
C ARG A 74 -16.94 -20.36 -2.68
N ASN A 75 -16.54 -21.59 -2.83
CA ASN A 75 -16.53 -22.53 -1.73
C ASN A 75 -15.23 -22.47 -0.98
N GLY A 76 -15.30 -22.64 0.29
CA GLY A 76 -14.13 -22.71 1.12
C GLY A 76 -14.35 -23.69 2.22
N ARG A 77 -13.51 -23.63 3.24
CA ARG A 77 -13.63 -24.49 4.38
C ARG A 77 -13.42 -23.72 5.64
N ASN A 78 -14.17 -24.09 6.64
CA ASN A 78 -13.98 -23.51 7.95
C ASN A 78 -12.66 -24.02 8.50
N PRO A 79 -11.71 -23.17 8.81
CA PRO A 79 -10.41 -23.66 9.29
C PRO A 79 -10.49 -24.36 10.61
N GLN A 80 -11.54 -24.13 11.39
CA GLN A 80 -11.64 -24.78 12.66
C GLN A 80 -12.29 -26.13 12.58
N SER A 81 -13.34 -26.26 11.80
CA SER A 81 -14.08 -27.51 11.75
C SER A 81 -13.79 -28.30 10.49
N GLY A 82 -13.21 -27.68 9.49
CA GLY A 82 -12.98 -28.38 8.22
C GLY A 82 -14.21 -28.52 7.38
N GLU A 83 -15.33 -27.98 7.81
CA GLU A 83 -16.57 -28.14 7.08
C GLU A 83 -16.64 -27.20 5.90
N PRO A 84 -17.30 -27.60 4.84
CA PRO A 84 -17.44 -26.73 3.69
C PRO A 84 -18.28 -25.52 4.05
N MET A 85 -17.94 -24.41 3.46
CA MET A 85 -18.69 -23.20 3.64
C MET A 85 -18.67 -22.43 2.34
N THR A 86 -19.65 -21.55 2.17
CA THR A 86 -19.73 -20.73 0.99
C THR A 86 -19.29 -19.32 1.35
N LEU A 87 -18.32 -18.82 0.62
CA LEU A 87 -17.84 -17.45 0.85
C LEU A 87 -18.66 -16.52 -0.05
N PRO A 88 -19.20 -15.46 0.54
CA PRO A 88 -20.04 -14.56 -0.27
C PRO A 88 -19.19 -13.76 -1.24
N PRO A 89 -19.81 -13.24 -2.29
CA PRO A 89 -19.09 -12.34 -3.17
C PRO A 89 -18.72 -11.06 -2.43
N ARG A 90 -17.62 -10.47 -2.80
CA ARG A 90 -17.20 -9.24 -2.14
C ARG A 90 -16.27 -8.48 -3.06
N LYS A 91 -16.09 -7.22 -2.73
CA LYS A 91 -15.16 -6.39 -3.47
C LYS A 91 -13.88 -6.24 -2.67
N VAL A 92 -12.77 -6.28 -3.36
CA VAL A 92 -11.47 -6.10 -2.73
C VAL A 92 -10.68 -5.10 -3.54
N VAL A 93 -9.73 -4.46 -2.90
CA VAL A 93 -8.85 -3.51 -3.55
C VAL A 93 -7.53 -4.19 -3.81
N THR A 94 -7.02 -4.06 -5.02
CA THR A 94 -5.68 -4.54 -5.35
C THR A 94 -4.85 -3.37 -5.81
N PHE A 95 -3.56 -3.44 -5.57
CA PHE A 95 -2.63 -2.39 -5.94
C PHE A 95 -1.64 -2.95 -6.94
N LYS A 96 -1.45 -2.23 -8.05
CA LYS A 96 -0.45 -2.58 -9.03
C LYS A 96 0.57 -1.46 -9.06
N CYS A 97 1.79 -1.83 -8.78
CA CYS A 97 2.90 -0.90 -8.72
C CYS A 97 3.25 -0.42 -10.13
N SER A 98 3.59 0.86 -10.26
CA SER A 98 4.04 1.38 -11.55
C SER A 98 5.41 0.81 -11.86
N TRP A 99 5.78 0.84 -13.14
CA TRP A 99 7.11 0.35 -13.49
C TRP A 99 8.19 1.27 -12.93
N VAL A 100 7.90 2.55 -12.74
CA VAL A 100 8.86 3.46 -12.13
C VAL A 100 9.15 3.06 -10.70
N LEU A 101 8.11 2.77 -9.93
CA LEU A 101 8.30 2.35 -8.56
C LEU A 101 9.01 0.99 -8.52
N ARG A 102 8.61 0.09 -9.39
CA ARG A 102 9.24 -1.22 -9.42
C ARG A 102 10.71 -1.10 -9.74
N ASP A 103 11.04 -0.23 -10.70
CA ASP A 103 12.42 -0.02 -11.07
C ASP A 103 13.22 0.53 -9.91
N ASN A 104 12.65 1.48 -9.19
CA ASN A 104 13.32 2.05 -8.04
C ASN A 104 13.55 1.02 -6.94
N MET A 105 12.59 0.16 -6.73
CA MET A 105 12.71 -0.86 -5.70
C MET A 105 13.78 -1.87 -6.04
N ASN A 106 13.99 -2.12 -7.32
CA ASN A 106 14.92 -3.15 -7.75
C ASN A 106 16.30 -2.63 -8.09
N ARG A 107 16.54 -1.36 -7.87
CA ARG A 107 17.83 -0.79 -8.19
C ARG A 107 18.93 -1.42 -7.35
N GLU A 108 18.65 -1.66 -6.11
CA GLU A 108 19.61 -2.32 -5.27
C GLU A 108 19.83 -3.75 -5.71
N THR A 109 18.81 -4.37 -6.21
CA THR A 109 18.93 -5.72 -6.68
C THR A 109 19.89 -5.83 -7.85
N GLU A 110 19.99 -4.80 -8.63
CA GLU A 110 20.93 -4.83 -9.74
C GLU A 110 22.35 -4.89 -9.23
N LYS A 111 22.63 -4.27 -8.12
CA LYS A 111 23.95 -4.35 -7.56
C LYS A 111 24.20 -5.69 -6.92
N HIS A 112 23.17 -6.30 -6.37
CA HIS A 112 23.31 -7.59 -5.73
C HIS A 112 22.27 -8.52 -6.33
N PRO A 113 22.50 -9.02 -7.48
CA PRO A 113 21.48 -9.78 -8.21
C PRO A 113 20.97 -10.96 -7.42
N ILE A 114 19.69 -11.15 -7.48
CA ILE A 114 19.08 -12.23 -6.84
C ILE A 114 18.90 -13.29 -7.82
N THR A 115 19.22 -14.45 -7.46
CA THR A 115 19.07 -15.39 -8.43
C THR A 115 17.71 -15.79 -8.59
N LYS A 116 16.80 -15.68 -8.28
CA LYS A 116 15.62 -16.12 -8.55
C LYS A 116 14.78 -15.58 -9.28
N THR A 117 14.09 -15.67 -9.81
CA THR A 117 13.45 -15.15 -10.36
C THR A 117 12.42 -14.94 -10.62
N LYS A 118 11.58 -15.06 -10.96
CA LYS A 118 10.72 -14.89 -11.24
C LYS A 118 9.77 -14.46 -11.37
N ARG A 119 9.00 -14.38 -11.66
CA ARG A 119 8.11 -14.10 -11.77
C ARG A 119 7.33 -13.63 -12.07
N ARG A 120 6.73 -13.56 -12.26
CA ARG A 120 5.97 -13.20 -12.57
C ARG A 120 5.44 -12.95 -12.63
#